data_f9a97ea52f3262702542a13c31da9393
#
_entry.id   f9a97ea52f3262702542a13c31da9393
#
_cell.length_a   1.000
_cell.length_b   1.000
_cell.length_c   1.000
_cell.angle_alpha   90.00
_cell.angle_beta   90.00
_cell.angle_gamma   90.00
#
_symmetry.space_group_name_H-M   'P 1'
#
loop_
_entity.id
_entity.type
_entity.pdbx_description
1 polymer ?
#
loop_
_entity_poly.entity_id
_entity_poly.type
_entity_poly.pdbx_seq_one_letter_code
_entity_poly.pdbx_strand_id
1 'polypeptide(L)' 'MDGKIFNSEGQYVAVIRANKIYNLSGQKLYDLRGQKIYKPTGEFVGHLSSAGADKRLDKSSDRKL' A
#
# COMPACT_ATOMS: atom_id res chain seq x y z
N MET A 1 6.80 8.75 5.42
CA MET A 1 7.41 7.45 5.78
C MET A 1 7.56 6.60 4.54
N ASP A 2 8.73 6.06 4.35
CA ASP A 2 9.01 5.21 3.19
C ASP A 2 9.04 3.74 3.60
N GLY A 3 8.65 2.86 2.71
CA GLY A 3 8.63 1.43 2.99
C GLY A 3 8.25 0.62 1.76
N LYS A 4 8.21 -0.68 1.96
CA LYS A 4 7.83 -1.63 0.92
C LYS A 4 6.47 -2.24 1.25
N ILE A 5 5.69 -2.54 0.22
CA ILE A 5 4.39 -3.20 0.38
C ILE A 5 4.48 -4.58 -0.23
N PHE A 6 4.02 -5.58 0.53
CA PHE A 6 3.92 -6.97 0.10
C PHE A 6 2.45 -7.38 0.09
N ASN A 7 2.07 -8.25 -0.82
CA ASN A 7 0.71 -8.79 -0.81
C ASN A 7 0.59 -9.85 0.31
N SER A 8 -0.60 -10.42 0.46
CA SER A 8 -0.84 -11.41 1.52
C SER A 8 -0.01 -12.69 1.35
N GLU A 9 0.54 -12.92 0.17
CA GLU A 9 1.41 -14.07 -0.12
C GLU A 9 2.89 -13.75 0.08
N GLY A 10 3.21 -12.50 0.47
CA GLY A 10 4.58 -12.09 0.72
C GLY A 10 5.34 -11.62 -0.52
N GLN A 11 4.66 -11.37 -1.63
CA GLN A 11 5.29 -10.85 -2.84
C GLN A 11 5.41 -9.32 -2.78
N TYR A 12 6.54 -8.80 -3.21
CA TYR A 12 6.79 -7.36 -3.26
C TYR A 12 6.01 -6.75 -4.43
N VAL A 13 5.07 -5.85 -4.12
CA VAL A 13 4.14 -5.32 -5.13
C VAL A 13 4.13 -3.81 -5.26
N ALA A 14 4.57 -3.07 -4.25
CA ALA A 14 4.50 -1.61 -4.27
C ALA A 14 5.46 -0.99 -3.26
N VAL A 15 5.59 0.35 -3.33
CA VAL A 15 6.41 1.11 -2.38
C VAL A 15 5.62 2.27 -1.80
N ILE A 16 6.01 2.70 -0.59
CA ILE A 16 5.43 3.85 0.09
C ILE A 16 6.46 4.98 0.08
N ARG A 17 6.05 6.17 -0.34
CA ARG A 17 6.87 7.39 -0.24
C ARG A 17 5.98 8.56 0.16
N ALA A 18 6.36 9.25 1.24
CA ALA A 18 5.67 10.45 1.70
C ALA A 18 4.16 10.22 1.83
N ASN A 19 3.75 9.11 2.44
CA ASN A 19 2.35 8.72 2.65
C ASN A 19 1.57 8.49 1.36
N LYS A 20 2.28 8.10 0.28
CA LYS A 20 1.68 7.76 -0.99
C LYS A 20 2.18 6.40 -1.44
N ILE A 21 1.35 5.68 -2.16
CA ILE A 21 1.68 4.34 -2.63
C ILE A 21 1.94 4.38 -4.13
N TYR A 22 3.09 3.85 -4.53
CA TYR A 22 3.52 3.76 -5.94
C TYR A 22 3.70 2.30 -6.32
N ASN A 23 3.43 1.98 -7.59
CA ASN A 23 3.75 0.65 -8.09
C ASN A 23 5.27 0.54 -8.34
N LEU A 24 5.73 -0.64 -8.75
CA LEU A 24 7.16 -0.89 -8.97
C LEU A 24 7.72 -0.11 -10.16
N SER A 25 6.85 0.41 -11.02
CA SER A 25 7.24 1.25 -12.15
C SER A 25 7.36 2.73 -11.77
N GLY A 26 7.01 3.09 -10.54
CA GLY A 26 7.09 4.47 -10.06
C GLY A 26 5.81 5.28 -10.26
N GLN A 27 4.73 4.66 -10.68
CA GLN A 27 3.45 5.32 -10.89
C GLN A 27 2.66 5.39 -9.58
N LYS A 28 2.14 6.56 -9.25
CA LYS A 28 1.32 6.72 -8.06
C LYS A 28 0.00 5.98 -8.22
N LEU A 29 -0.35 5.17 -7.21
CA LEU A 29 -1.59 4.40 -7.19
C LEU A 29 -2.59 4.93 -6.20
N TYR A 30 -2.17 5.14 -4.95
CA TYR A 30 -3.07 5.46 -3.84
C TYR A 30 -2.41 6.39 -2.85
N ASP A 31 -3.23 6.96 -1.95
CA ASP A 31 -2.76 7.67 -0.77
C ASP A 31 -2.82 6.74 0.44
N LEU A 32 -1.90 6.94 1.39
CA LEU A 32 -1.85 6.16 2.60
C LEU A 32 -2.11 7.06 3.80
N ARG A 33 -3.01 6.65 4.70
CA ARG A 33 -3.29 7.33 5.96
C ARG A 33 -3.18 6.33 7.10
N GLY A 34 -2.06 6.40 7.84
CA GLY A 34 -1.75 5.39 8.83
C GLY A 34 -1.59 4.03 8.16
N GLN A 35 -2.52 3.12 8.40
CA GLN A 35 -2.54 1.80 7.78
C GLN A 35 -3.69 1.63 6.80
N LYS A 36 -4.37 2.72 6.45
CA LYS A 36 -5.52 2.69 5.55
C LYS A 36 -5.13 3.22 4.18
N ILE A 37 -5.59 2.56 3.14
CA ILE A 37 -5.32 2.90 1.75
C ILE A 37 -6.53 3.61 1.16
N TYR A 38 -6.30 4.76 0.52
CA TYR A 38 -7.36 5.54 -0.12
C TYR A 38 -6.99 5.86 -1.56
N LYS A 39 -7.98 5.94 -2.43
CA LYS A 39 -7.78 6.47 -3.78
C LYS A 39 -7.47 7.97 -3.69
N PRO A 40 -6.81 8.54 -4.72
CA PRO A 40 -6.59 9.99 -4.76
C PRO A 40 -7.88 10.81 -4.64
N THR A 41 -9.03 10.22 -4.96
CA THR A 41 -10.34 10.85 -4.81
C THR A 41 -10.84 10.85 -3.37
N GLY A 42 -10.16 10.12 -2.46
CA GLY A 42 -10.55 10.00 -1.05
C GLY A 42 -11.35 8.75 -0.72
N GLU A 43 -11.62 7.90 -1.71
CA GLU A 43 -12.38 6.67 -1.49
C GLU A 43 -11.52 5.61 -0.80
N PHE A 44 -12.08 4.95 0.21
CA PHE A 44 -11.40 3.88 0.94
C PHE A 44 -11.17 2.66 0.06
N VAL A 45 -9.95 2.12 0.08
CA VAL A 45 -9.57 0.95 -0.71
C VAL A 45 -9.36 -0.26 0.17
N GLY A 46 -8.57 -0.15 1.23
CA GLY A 46 -8.23 -1.29 2.08
C GLY A 46 -7.25 -0.95 3.18
N HIS A 47 -6.66 -1.97 3.79
CA HIS A 47 -5.74 -1.84 4.92
C HIS A 47 -4.41 -2.49 4.62
N LEU A 48 -3.36 -1.99 5.32
CA LEU A 48 -2.06 -2.64 5.39
C LEU A 48 -1.83 -3.14 6.80
N SER A 49 -1.29 -4.34 6.94
CA SER A 49 -0.75 -4.81 8.21
C SER A 49 0.62 -4.17 8.40
N SER A 50 0.87 -3.61 9.57
CA SER A 50 2.13 -2.95 9.84
C SER A 50 3.12 -3.90 10.52
N ALA A 51 4.34 -3.95 9.99
CA ALA A 51 5.44 -4.68 10.60
C ALA A 51 6.72 -3.87 10.36
N GLY A 52 6.92 -2.80 11.14
CA GLY A 52 8.04 -1.91 10.93
C GLY A 52 7.88 -1.08 9.66
N ALA A 53 8.95 -0.93 8.89
CA ALA A 53 8.94 -0.14 7.65
C ALA A 53 8.22 -0.85 6.50
N ASP A 54 8.18 -2.18 6.53
CA ASP A 54 7.52 -2.95 5.49
C ASP A 54 6.07 -3.22 5.87
N LYS A 55 5.20 -3.18 4.89
CA LYS A 55 3.77 -3.36 5.07
C LYS A 55 3.29 -4.56 4.27
N ARG A 56 2.23 -5.21 4.76
CA ARG A 56 1.63 -6.34 4.07
C ARG A 56 0.16 -6.05 3.84
N LEU A 57 -0.33 -6.34 2.64
CA LEU A 57 -1.74 -6.18 2.31
C LEU A 57 -2.58 -7.26 2.97
N ASP A 58 -3.80 -6.90 3.39
CA ASP A 58 -4.81 -7.88 3.73
C ASP A 58 -5.21 -8.63 2.48
N LYS A 59 -5.68 -9.87 2.65
CA LYS A 59 -6.11 -10.68 1.52
C LYS A 59 -7.18 -9.99 0.69
N SER A 60 -8.08 -9.26 1.35
CA SER A 60 -9.12 -8.49 0.65
C SER A 60 -8.56 -7.33 -0.16
N SER A 61 -7.36 -6.85 0.15
CA SER A 61 -6.71 -5.72 -0.53
C SER A 61 -5.77 -6.15 -1.64
N ASP A 62 -5.46 -7.44 -1.77
CA ASP A 62 -4.53 -7.95 -2.78
C ASP A 62 -4.91 -7.53 -4.20
N ARG A 63 -6.20 -7.49 -4.48
CA ARG A 63 -6.71 -7.17 -5.81
C ARG A 63 -6.59 -5.69 -6.16
N LYS A 64 -6.30 -4.85 -5.19
CA LYS A 64 -6.24 -3.39 -5.38
C LYS A 64 -4.84 -2.93 -5.82
N LEU A 65 -3.86 -3.79 -5.68
CA LEU A 65 -2.46 -3.51 -6.05
C LEU A 65 -1.83 -4.64 -6.95
#